data_4d32266572816be526f21df170ad4d7e
#
_entry.id   4d32266572816be526f21df170ad4d7e
#
_cell.length_a   1.000
_cell.length_b   1.000
_cell.length_c   1.000
_cell.angle_alpha   90.00
_cell.angle_beta   90.00
_cell.angle_gamma   90.00
#
_symmetry.space_group_name_H-M   'P 1'
#
loop_
_entity.id
_entity.type
_entity.pdbx_description
1 polymer ?
#
loop_
_entity_poly.entity_id
_entity_poly.type
_entity_poly.pdbx_seq_one_letter_code
_entity_poly.pdbx_strand_id
1 'polypeptide(L)'
;MKAKEILLSLALCLLGMNVQAQTVLSDEERIEIEQRVLEKIDDFISYLPEIAAKKNKSYDEQQLALKYIEKALELFIGGGEDYEYMDQAGNQRMHEAVKMQTTSRGRANKPQPMKRYLNRLMALPYEKVEIESCKAIRIDKHLHYVGNNRWSGSAVFMQVFRATQDGRFVVNDTDEKQVTFYVDQEEFEYGVNGEKQVVWTIKLGDMRIANKYR
;
A
#
# COMPACT_ATOMS: atom_id res chain seq x y z
N MET A 1 3.36 -59.03 -21.95
CA MET A 1 2.48 -57.85 -22.19
C MET A 1 2.19 -57.04 -20.92
N LYS A 2 2.57 -57.41 -19.72
CA LYS A 2 2.22 -56.69 -18.47
C LYS A 2 3.22 -55.61 -18.00
N ALA A 3 4.47 -55.67 -18.48
CA ALA A 3 5.50 -54.70 -18.01
C ALA A 3 5.44 -53.31 -18.73
N LYS A 4 4.96 -53.25 -19.97
CA LYS A 4 4.84 -52.00 -20.74
C LYS A 4 3.69 -51.11 -20.28
N GLU A 5 2.60 -51.70 -19.81
CA GLU A 5 1.44 -50.93 -19.30
C GLU A 5 1.72 -50.29 -17.92
N ILE A 6 2.55 -50.94 -17.09
CA ILE A 6 2.95 -50.42 -15.80
C ILE A 6 3.91 -49.23 -15.97
N LEU A 7 4.81 -49.25 -16.95
CA LEU A 7 5.73 -48.13 -17.24
C LEU A 7 5.00 -46.94 -17.83
N LEU A 8 3.95 -47.14 -18.64
CA LEU A 8 3.14 -46.04 -19.19
C LEU A 8 2.29 -45.37 -18.12
N SER A 9 1.77 -46.14 -17.15
CA SER A 9 1.00 -45.61 -16.02
C SER A 9 1.87 -44.78 -15.05
N LEU A 10 3.14 -45.21 -14.83
CA LEU A 10 4.08 -44.45 -13.99
C LEU A 10 4.54 -43.16 -14.65
N ALA A 11 4.71 -43.16 -15.98
CA ALA A 11 5.09 -41.95 -16.75
C ALA A 11 3.95 -40.91 -16.78
N LEU A 12 2.68 -41.36 -16.80
CA LEU A 12 1.53 -40.42 -16.75
C LEU A 12 1.35 -39.79 -15.35
N CYS A 13 1.71 -40.49 -14.28
CA CYS A 13 1.68 -39.94 -12.91
C CYS A 13 2.76 -38.88 -12.66
N LEU A 14 3.88 -38.93 -13.40
CA LEU A 14 4.97 -37.94 -13.28
C LEU A 14 4.70 -36.67 -14.08
N LEU A 15 3.80 -36.69 -15.07
CA LEU A 15 3.39 -35.50 -15.83
C LEU A 15 2.26 -34.70 -15.15
N GLY A 16 1.67 -35.23 -14.10
CA GLY A 16 0.60 -34.58 -13.35
C GLY A 16 1.07 -33.79 -12.11
N MET A 17 2.35 -33.70 -11.84
CA MET A 17 2.86 -32.76 -10.85
C MET A 17 2.88 -31.36 -11.47
N ASN A 18 1.69 -30.76 -11.56
CA ASN A 18 1.60 -29.31 -11.61
C ASN A 18 2.44 -28.80 -10.43
N VAL A 19 3.57 -28.19 -10.73
CA VAL A 19 4.27 -27.33 -9.81
C VAL A 19 3.24 -26.26 -9.45
N GLN A 20 2.48 -26.49 -8.36
CA GLN A 20 1.71 -25.44 -7.75
C GLN A 20 2.76 -24.39 -7.39
N ALA A 21 2.70 -23.27 -8.10
CA ALA A 21 3.52 -22.11 -7.81
C ALA A 21 3.50 -21.87 -6.30
N GLN A 22 4.67 -21.69 -5.75
CA GLN A 22 4.94 -21.59 -4.32
C GLN A 22 4.03 -20.54 -3.69
N THR A 23 2.92 -20.98 -3.11
CA THR A 23 1.97 -20.09 -2.40
C THR A 23 2.46 -19.72 -1.01
N VAL A 24 3.64 -20.21 -0.63
CA VAL A 24 4.25 -19.97 0.67
C VAL A 24 5.56 -19.22 0.49
N LEU A 25 5.61 -18.00 0.99
CA LEU A 25 6.85 -17.23 1.11
C LEU A 25 7.74 -17.88 2.16
N SER A 26 9.06 -17.94 1.90
CA SER A 26 10.02 -18.22 2.94
C SER A 26 10.01 -17.11 4.00
N ASP A 27 10.51 -17.40 5.19
CA ASP A 27 10.60 -16.39 6.25
C ASP A 27 11.52 -15.24 5.86
N GLU A 28 12.62 -15.51 5.15
CA GLU A 28 13.54 -14.50 4.66
C GLU A 28 12.88 -13.60 3.62
N GLU A 29 12.20 -14.15 2.62
CA GLU A 29 11.48 -13.38 1.60
C GLU A 29 10.40 -12.50 2.23
N ARG A 30 9.64 -13.06 3.19
CA ARG A 30 8.61 -12.30 3.90
C ARG A 30 9.20 -11.11 4.63
N ILE A 31 10.30 -11.29 5.37
CA ILE A 31 10.97 -10.22 6.12
C ILE A 31 11.47 -9.14 5.17
N GLU A 32 12.12 -9.52 4.06
CA GLU A 32 12.61 -8.56 3.06
C GLU A 32 11.47 -7.75 2.44
N ILE A 33 10.38 -8.41 2.05
CA ILE A 33 9.22 -7.74 1.46
C ILE A 33 8.56 -6.81 2.48
N GLU A 34 8.35 -7.26 3.72
CA GLU A 34 7.77 -6.45 4.78
C GLU A 34 8.65 -5.22 5.09
N GLN A 35 9.98 -5.35 5.05
CA GLN A 35 10.88 -4.20 5.18
C GLN A 35 10.65 -3.17 4.06
N ARG A 36 10.55 -3.61 2.81
CA ARG A 36 10.25 -2.73 1.67
C ARG A 36 8.86 -2.09 1.77
N VAL A 37 7.89 -2.76 2.41
CA VAL A 37 6.57 -2.15 2.73
C VAL A 37 6.74 -0.99 3.71
N LEU A 38 7.53 -1.19 4.78
CA LEU A 38 7.77 -0.13 5.76
C LEU A 38 8.44 1.09 5.13
N GLU A 39 9.39 0.89 4.20
CA GLU A 39 10.02 1.96 3.44
C GLU A 39 9.01 2.73 2.57
N LYS A 40 8.10 2.04 1.88
CA LYS A 40 7.05 2.71 1.09
C LYS A 40 6.07 3.53 1.95
N ILE A 41 5.79 3.08 3.17
CA ILE A 41 4.96 3.84 4.10
C ILE A 41 5.71 5.09 4.57
N ASP A 42 7.01 4.98 4.82
CA ASP A 42 7.86 6.11 5.19
C ASP A 42 7.96 7.13 4.05
N ASP A 43 8.13 6.68 2.81
CA ASP A 43 8.05 7.51 1.60
C ASP A 43 6.74 8.30 1.55
N PHE A 44 5.60 7.61 1.75
CA PHE A 44 4.29 8.28 1.77
C PHE A 44 4.23 9.36 2.85
N ILE A 45 4.67 9.04 4.06
CA ILE A 45 4.66 9.99 5.18
C ILE A 45 5.55 11.20 4.87
N SER A 46 6.70 10.98 4.23
CA SER A 46 7.64 12.04 3.86
C SER A 46 7.08 13.03 2.82
N TYR A 47 6.16 12.58 1.97
CA TYR A 47 5.50 13.46 0.98
C TYR A 47 4.42 14.36 1.61
N LEU A 48 3.82 13.98 2.74
CA LEU A 48 2.71 14.74 3.33
C LEU A 48 3.09 16.17 3.73
N PRO A 49 4.23 16.46 4.39
CA PRO A 49 4.67 17.83 4.67
C PRO A 49 4.88 18.66 3.39
N GLU A 50 5.40 18.05 2.32
CA GLU A 50 5.64 18.70 1.04
C GLU A 50 4.34 19.08 0.31
N ILE A 51 3.30 18.25 0.49
CA ILE A 51 1.96 18.51 -0.03
C ILE A 51 1.23 19.55 0.81
N ALA A 52 1.43 19.54 2.12
CA ALA A 52 0.68 20.36 3.06
C ALA A 52 0.76 21.86 2.75
N ALA A 53 -0.37 22.54 2.91
CA ALA A 53 -0.48 23.95 2.57
C ALA A 53 0.38 24.84 3.48
N LYS A 54 1.01 25.82 2.81
CA LYS A 54 1.30 27.13 3.41
C LYS A 54 0.26 28.11 2.86
N LYS A 55 -0.25 28.96 3.69
CA LYS A 55 -1.08 30.08 3.26
C LYS A 55 -0.28 30.92 2.26
N ASN A 56 -0.82 31.14 1.06
CA ASN A 56 -0.17 31.89 -0.02
C ASN A 56 1.03 31.18 -0.70
N LYS A 57 0.91 29.91 -1.02
CA LYS A 57 1.88 29.22 -1.89
C LYS A 57 2.04 29.96 -3.21
N SER A 58 3.28 30.15 -3.63
CA SER A 58 3.62 30.59 -4.98
C SER A 58 3.16 29.55 -6.02
N TYR A 59 3.12 29.95 -7.29
CA TYR A 59 2.80 29.02 -8.40
C TYR A 59 3.74 27.80 -8.41
N ASP A 60 5.04 28.02 -8.26
CA ASP A 60 6.04 26.94 -8.27
C ASP A 60 5.87 25.97 -7.09
N GLU A 61 5.55 26.49 -5.90
CA GLU A 61 5.26 25.65 -4.74
C GLU A 61 3.98 24.82 -4.91
N GLN A 62 2.97 25.36 -5.62
CA GLN A 62 1.76 24.60 -5.97
C GLN A 62 2.07 23.49 -6.96
N GLN A 63 2.87 23.75 -8.00
CA GLN A 63 3.29 22.74 -8.97
C GLN A 63 4.12 21.63 -8.33
N LEU A 64 4.99 21.99 -7.39
CA LEU A 64 5.77 21.01 -6.62
C LEU A 64 4.87 20.14 -5.76
N ALA A 65 3.88 20.73 -5.07
CA ALA A 65 2.92 19.97 -4.26
C ALA A 65 2.11 18.97 -5.12
N LEU A 66 1.71 19.36 -6.34
CA LEU A 66 1.02 18.46 -7.28
C LEU A 66 1.89 17.27 -7.68
N LYS A 67 3.19 17.47 -7.93
CA LYS A 67 4.14 16.38 -8.20
C LYS A 67 4.27 15.42 -7.01
N TYR A 68 4.25 15.93 -5.78
CA TYR A 68 4.26 15.06 -4.59
C TYR A 68 2.93 14.31 -4.41
N ILE A 69 1.80 14.90 -4.81
CA ILE A 69 0.51 14.19 -4.85
C ILE A 69 0.57 13.03 -5.83
N GLU A 70 1.09 13.23 -7.04
CA GLU A 70 1.25 12.18 -8.05
C GLU A 70 2.14 11.05 -7.52
N LYS A 71 3.34 11.36 -7.00
CA LYS A 71 4.23 10.38 -6.38
C LYS A 71 3.59 9.61 -5.22
N ALA A 72 2.84 10.32 -4.36
CA ALA A 72 2.15 9.69 -3.26
C ALA A 72 1.08 8.71 -3.76
N LEU A 73 0.31 9.08 -4.79
CA LEU A 73 -0.73 8.22 -5.38
C LEU A 73 -0.14 6.97 -6.06
N GLU A 74 1.04 7.05 -6.67
CA GLU A 74 1.75 5.92 -7.27
C GLU A 74 2.09 4.80 -6.27
N LEU A 75 2.20 5.13 -4.99
CA LEU A 75 2.42 4.13 -3.93
C LEU A 75 1.20 3.25 -3.68
N PHE A 76 -0.01 3.71 -4.04
CA PHE A 76 -1.27 3.04 -3.76
C PHE A 76 -1.74 2.20 -4.95
N ILE A 77 -2.47 1.12 -4.63
CA ILE A 77 -3.14 0.32 -5.67
C ILE A 77 -4.18 1.19 -6.39
N GLY A 78 -4.24 1.08 -7.72
CA GLY A 78 -5.11 1.91 -8.55
C GLY A 78 -4.64 3.36 -8.75
N GLY A 79 -3.50 3.79 -8.13
CA GLY A 79 -2.98 5.15 -8.36
C GLY A 79 -3.93 6.27 -7.96
N GLY A 80 -4.84 6.01 -7.01
CA GLY A 80 -5.84 6.98 -6.54
C GLY A 80 -7.17 6.98 -7.29
N GLU A 81 -7.35 6.07 -8.26
CA GLU A 81 -8.57 5.85 -9.03
C GLU A 81 -9.17 4.49 -8.72
N ASP A 82 -10.42 4.26 -9.15
CA ASP A 82 -11.02 2.93 -9.13
C ASP A 82 -10.19 1.97 -9.98
N TYR A 83 -10.06 0.72 -9.54
CA TYR A 83 -9.20 -0.24 -10.21
C TYR A 83 -9.85 -1.61 -10.35
N GLU A 84 -9.46 -2.32 -11.38
CA GLU A 84 -9.88 -3.69 -11.61
C GLU A 84 -8.96 -4.67 -10.89
N TYR A 85 -9.54 -5.73 -10.37
CA TYR A 85 -8.80 -6.86 -9.80
C TYR A 85 -9.52 -8.18 -10.09
N MET A 86 -8.79 -9.28 -10.04
CA MET A 86 -9.34 -10.62 -10.13
C MET A 86 -9.67 -11.13 -8.73
N ASP A 87 -10.91 -11.57 -8.51
CA ASP A 87 -11.29 -12.25 -7.27
C ASP A 87 -10.72 -13.68 -7.22
N GLN A 88 -10.84 -14.36 -6.07
CA GLN A 88 -10.33 -15.72 -5.90
C GLN A 88 -10.97 -16.75 -6.86
N ALA A 89 -12.14 -16.46 -7.41
CA ALA A 89 -12.82 -17.29 -8.39
C ALA A 89 -12.42 -16.96 -9.84
N GLY A 90 -11.49 -16.02 -10.05
CA GLY A 90 -11.03 -15.58 -11.37
C GLY A 90 -11.97 -14.61 -12.07
N ASN A 91 -12.93 -14.00 -11.36
CA ASN A 91 -13.81 -12.99 -11.95
C ASN A 91 -13.20 -11.61 -11.83
N GLN A 92 -13.27 -10.84 -12.91
CA GLN A 92 -12.90 -9.43 -12.92
C GLN A 92 -13.89 -8.60 -12.10
N ARG A 93 -13.39 -7.83 -11.17
CA ARG A 93 -14.15 -6.97 -10.26
C ARG A 93 -13.59 -5.56 -10.28
N MET A 94 -14.48 -4.57 -10.14
CA MET A 94 -14.09 -3.19 -9.90
C MET A 94 -14.02 -2.93 -8.39
N HIS A 95 -12.94 -2.33 -7.94
CA HIS A 95 -12.77 -1.85 -6.57
C HIS A 95 -12.72 -0.33 -6.57
N GLU A 96 -13.37 0.29 -5.58
CA GLU A 96 -13.28 1.74 -5.41
C GLU A 96 -11.86 2.19 -5.08
N ALA A 97 -11.54 3.42 -5.47
CA ALA A 97 -10.27 4.07 -5.16
C ALA A 97 -9.92 3.97 -3.67
N VAL A 98 -8.64 3.76 -3.39
CA VAL A 98 -8.11 3.68 -2.01
C VAL A 98 -8.55 4.88 -1.17
N LYS A 99 -8.91 4.60 0.08
CA LYS A 99 -9.48 5.59 1.00
C LYS A 99 -8.54 5.91 2.16
N MET A 100 -8.58 7.17 2.56
CA MET A 100 -7.94 7.68 3.78
C MET A 100 -9.00 8.04 4.82
N GLN A 101 -8.82 7.57 6.04
CA GLN A 101 -9.59 8.01 7.19
C GLN A 101 -8.74 8.92 8.09
N THR A 102 -9.31 10.04 8.49
CA THR A 102 -8.68 11.02 9.39
C THR A 102 -9.51 11.19 10.65
N THR A 103 -8.96 11.82 11.66
CA THR A 103 -9.73 12.29 12.81
C THR A 103 -10.00 13.79 12.72
N SER A 104 -10.96 14.23 13.49
CA SER A 104 -11.20 15.63 13.79
C SER A 104 -11.70 15.73 15.22
N ARG A 105 -10.98 16.47 16.05
CA ARG A 105 -11.29 16.60 17.49
C ARG A 105 -11.45 15.24 18.18
N GLY A 106 -10.54 14.31 17.90
CA GLY A 106 -10.52 12.95 18.47
C GLY A 106 -11.61 12.00 17.97
N ARG A 107 -12.39 12.36 16.94
CA ARG A 107 -13.40 11.50 16.31
C ARG A 107 -12.98 11.13 14.90
N ALA A 108 -13.11 9.84 14.57
CA ALA A 108 -12.85 9.36 13.21
C ALA A 108 -13.90 9.93 12.23
N ASN A 109 -13.42 10.50 11.14
CA ASN A 109 -14.24 10.96 10.03
C ASN A 109 -14.65 9.78 9.14
N LYS A 110 -15.60 10.00 8.24
CA LYS A 110 -15.88 9.03 7.17
C LYS A 110 -14.65 8.92 6.26
N PRO A 111 -14.27 7.70 5.84
CA PRO A 111 -13.21 7.51 4.85
C PRO A 111 -13.51 8.29 3.56
N GLN A 112 -12.49 8.86 2.94
CA GLN A 112 -12.59 9.57 1.67
C GLN A 112 -11.52 9.07 0.70
N PRO A 113 -11.71 9.16 -0.64
CA PRO A 113 -10.70 8.78 -1.60
C PRO A 113 -9.34 9.47 -1.30
N MET A 114 -8.25 8.73 -1.43
CA MET A 114 -6.89 9.20 -1.13
C MET A 114 -6.55 10.48 -1.92
N LYS A 115 -6.84 10.51 -3.21
CA LYS A 115 -6.66 11.69 -4.07
C LYS A 115 -7.37 12.93 -3.52
N ARG A 116 -8.59 12.76 -3.04
CA ARG A 116 -9.35 13.85 -2.41
C ARG A 116 -8.72 14.33 -1.11
N TYR A 117 -8.21 13.40 -0.30
CA TYR A 117 -7.49 13.73 0.94
C TYR A 117 -6.25 14.58 0.65
N LEU A 118 -5.40 14.16 -0.29
CA LEU A 118 -4.16 14.86 -0.63
C LEU A 118 -4.43 16.26 -1.22
N ASN A 119 -5.43 16.39 -2.09
CA ASN A 119 -5.84 17.70 -2.62
C ASN A 119 -6.37 18.63 -1.51
N ARG A 120 -7.11 18.10 -0.53
CA ARG A 120 -7.55 18.88 0.62
C ARG A 120 -6.39 19.29 1.52
N LEU A 121 -5.41 18.40 1.72
CA LEU A 121 -4.19 18.70 2.47
C LEU A 121 -3.43 19.86 1.83
N MET A 122 -3.30 19.87 0.51
CA MET A 122 -2.69 20.96 -0.24
C MET A 122 -3.45 22.29 -0.09
N ALA A 123 -4.77 22.24 0.09
CA ALA A 123 -5.66 23.40 0.13
C ALA A 123 -6.01 23.86 1.56
N LEU A 124 -5.33 23.36 2.60
CA LEU A 124 -5.61 23.77 3.97
C LEU A 124 -5.32 25.27 4.17
N PRO A 125 -6.14 26.01 4.94
CA PRO A 125 -6.01 27.44 5.10
C PRO A 125 -4.98 27.87 6.17
N TYR A 126 -4.12 26.95 6.62
CA TYR A 126 -3.19 27.21 7.70
C TYR A 126 -1.89 27.84 7.21
N GLU A 127 -1.25 28.64 8.05
CA GLU A 127 0.06 29.26 7.74
C GLU A 127 1.16 28.21 7.67
N LYS A 128 1.11 27.23 8.58
CA LYS A 128 2.06 26.13 8.65
C LYS A 128 1.34 24.85 9.02
N VAL A 129 1.72 23.78 8.36
CA VAL A 129 1.29 22.41 8.69
C VAL A 129 2.53 21.55 8.90
N GLU A 130 2.56 20.85 10.00
CA GLU A 130 3.59 19.87 10.35
C GLU A 130 2.92 18.50 10.43
N ILE A 131 3.50 17.53 9.71
CA ILE A 131 3.04 16.14 9.74
C ILE A 131 4.27 15.28 9.99
N GLU A 132 4.23 14.55 11.09
CA GLU A 132 5.37 13.75 11.53
C GLU A 132 4.90 12.32 11.88
N SER A 133 5.77 11.34 11.65
CA SER A 133 5.63 10.04 12.29
C SER A 133 6.38 10.07 13.63
N CYS A 134 5.68 9.85 14.72
CA CYS A 134 6.30 9.94 16.06
C CYS A 134 6.70 8.57 16.64
N LYS A 135 6.44 7.48 15.92
CA LYS A 135 6.84 6.10 16.27
C LYS A 135 7.25 5.34 15.05
N ALA A 136 8.12 4.34 15.26
CA ALA A 136 8.50 3.41 14.21
C ALA A 136 7.25 2.76 13.59
N ILE A 137 7.24 2.69 12.28
CA ILE A 137 6.27 1.94 11.51
C ILE A 137 6.50 0.46 11.82
N ARG A 138 5.44 -0.30 12.05
CA ARG A 138 5.55 -1.72 12.37
C ARG A 138 4.48 -2.53 11.66
N ILE A 139 4.82 -3.77 11.33
CA ILE A 139 3.85 -4.73 10.81
C ILE A 139 2.85 -5.07 11.93
N ASP A 140 1.56 -5.00 11.60
CA ASP A 140 0.45 -5.37 12.46
C ASP A 140 -0.07 -6.77 12.10
N LYS A 141 -0.23 -7.03 10.81
CA LYS A 141 -0.52 -8.36 10.27
C LYS A 141 0.51 -8.71 9.21
N HIS A 142 1.18 -9.85 9.44
CA HIS A 142 2.14 -10.37 8.46
C HIS A 142 1.47 -10.72 7.13
N LEU A 143 2.28 -10.79 6.09
CA LEU A 143 1.87 -11.23 4.77
C LEU A 143 1.20 -12.59 4.81
N HIS A 144 0.02 -12.68 4.22
CA HIS A 144 -0.71 -13.92 4.01
C HIS A 144 -1.27 -13.94 2.59
N TYR A 145 -1.30 -15.11 1.98
CA TYR A 145 -1.77 -15.29 0.61
C TYR A 145 -3.28 -15.05 0.50
N VAL A 146 -3.69 -14.26 -0.48
CA VAL A 146 -5.10 -13.91 -0.74
C VAL A 146 -5.59 -14.38 -2.11
N GLY A 147 -4.77 -15.14 -2.87
CA GLY A 147 -5.09 -15.66 -4.20
C GLY A 147 -4.44 -14.85 -5.33
N ASN A 148 -4.41 -15.42 -6.54
CA ASN A 148 -3.92 -14.77 -7.78
C ASN A 148 -2.50 -14.17 -7.65
N ASN A 149 -1.56 -14.93 -7.08
CA ASN A 149 -0.19 -14.50 -6.82
C ASN A 149 -0.10 -13.18 -6.01
N ARG A 150 -1.09 -12.95 -5.15
CA ARG A 150 -1.16 -11.78 -4.28
C ARG A 150 -1.15 -12.18 -2.82
N TRP A 151 -0.41 -11.42 -2.05
CA TRP A 151 -0.38 -11.43 -0.57
C TRP A 151 -0.90 -10.11 -0.04
N SER A 152 -1.43 -10.13 1.17
CA SER A 152 -1.88 -8.93 1.86
C SER A 152 -1.41 -8.95 3.31
N GLY A 153 -1.24 -7.78 3.88
CA GLY A 153 -0.91 -7.58 5.27
C GLY A 153 -1.36 -6.21 5.74
N SER A 154 -1.01 -5.84 6.97
CA SER A 154 -1.22 -4.48 7.46
C SER A 154 -0.05 -4.01 8.33
N ALA A 155 0.17 -2.70 8.32
CA ALA A 155 1.12 -2.03 9.17
C ALA A 155 0.43 -0.90 9.93
N VAL A 156 1.04 -0.50 11.07
CA VAL A 156 0.55 0.62 11.88
C VAL A 156 1.67 1.60 12.15
N PHE A 157 1.30 2.87 12.23
CA PHE A 157 2.20 3.96 12.57
C PHE A 157 1.45 5.08 13.31
N MET A 158 2.18 5.87 14.08
CA MET A 158 1.63 7.05 14.75
C MET A 158 1.91 8.29 13.91
N GLN A 159 0.87 9.04 13.61
CA GLN A 159 0.96 10.31 12.88
C GLN A 159 0.56 11.47 13.79
N VAL A 160 1.40 12.49 13.85
CA VAL A 160 1.09 13.76 14.47
C VAL A 160 0.79 14.77 13.38
N PHE A 161 -0.34 15.44 13.50
CA PHE A 161 -0.73 16.54 12.64
C PHE A 161 -0.85 17.81 13.49
N ARG A 162 -0.05 18.81 13.14
CA ARG A 162 -0.09 20.14 13.77
C ARG A 162 -0.35 21.19 12.73
N ALA A 163 -1.19 22.15 13.04
CA ALA A 163 -1.42 23.31 12.19
C ALA A 163 -1.35 24.61 13.01
N THR A 164 -0.71 25.61 12.42
CA THR A 164 -0.50 26.93 13.04
C THR A 164 -1.22 28.01 12.25
N GLN A 165 -1.86 28.92 12.94
CA GLN A 165 -2.50 30.11 12.43
C GLN A 165 -2.21 31.28 13.36
N ASP A 166 -1.77 32.43 12.80
CA ASP A 166 -1.39 33.62 13.58
C ASP A 166 -0.38 33.30 14.72
N GLY A 167 0.61 32.42 14.40
CA GLY A 167 1.65 31.98 15.32
C GLY A 167 1.18 31.05 16.44
N ARG A 168 -0.06 30.56 16.44
CA ARG A 168 -0.63 29.68 17.46
C ARG A 168 -1.04 28.33 16.88
N PHE A 169 -0.85 27.26 17.64
CA PHE A 169 -1.40 25.95 17.27
C PHE A 169 -2.94 25.98 17.32
N VAL A 170 -3.57 25.72 16.20
CA VAL A 170 -5.04 25.62 16.06
C VAL A 170 -5.50 24.17 15.90
N VAL A 171 -4.59 23.28 15.51
CA VAL A 171 -4.79 21.82 15.47
C VAL A 171 -3.54 21.14 16.03
N ASN A 172 -3.75 20.12 16.84
CA ASN A 172 -2.70 19.22 17.34
C ASN A 172 -3.36 17.85 17.59
N ASP A 173 -3.42 17.05 16.56
CA ASP A 173 -4.03 15.72 16.60
C ASP A 173 -2.94 14.65 16.48
N THR A 174 -3.10 13.56 17.23
CA THR A 174 -2.24 12.39 17.15
C THR A 174 -3.11 11.16 16.91
N ASP A 175 -2.84 10.48 15.80
CA ASP A 175 -3.60 9.31 15.38
C ASP A 175 -2.71 8.11 15.18
N GLU A 176 -3.17 6.94 15.62
CA GLU A 176 -2.62 5.69 15.14
C GLU A 176 -3.35 5.32 13.83
N LYS A 177 -2.56 5.17 12.76
CA LYS A 177 -3.04 4.79 11.43
C LYS A 177 -2.73 3.32 11.20
N GLN A 178 -3.68 2.60 10.62
CA GLN A 178 -3.46 1.27 10.05
C GLN A 178 -3.55 1.38 8.52
N VAL A 179 -2.56 0.86 7.84
CA VAL A 179 -2.51 0.77 6.37
C VAL A 179 -2.52 -0.69 5.95
N THR A 180 -3.42 -1.03 5.03
CA THR A 180 -3.37 -2.31 4.33
C THR A 180 -2.32 -2.23 3.23
N PHE A 181 -1.64 -3.32 2.93
CA PHE A 181 -0.75 -3.40 1.78
C PHE A 181 -0.96 -4.71 1.02
N TYR A 182 -0.62 -4.66 -0.26
CA TYR A 182 -0.69 -5.77 -1.20
C TYR A 182 0.67 -5.98 -1.85
N VAL A 183 0.99 -7.23 -2.07
CA VAL A 183 2.23 -7.65 -2.72
C VAL A 183 1.85 -8.63 -3.83
N ASP A 184 2.12 -8.25 -5.07
CA ASP A 184 1.89 -9.06 -6.24
C ASP A 184 3.20 -9.68 -6.71
N GLN A 185 3.18 -10.96 -7.00
CA GLN A 185 4.27 -11.68 -7.63
C GLN A 185 4.05 -11.73 -9.14
N GLU A 186 4.98 -11.19 -9.88
CA GLU A 186 4.98 -11.21 -11.33
C GLU A 186 6.23 -11.95 -11.84
N GLU A 187 6.04 -12.85 -12.82
CA GLU A 187 7.14 -13.54 -13.48
C GLU A 187 7.39 -12.89 -14.84
N PHE A 188 8.62 -12.50 -15.07
CA PHE A 188 9.07 -11.98 -16.36
C PHE A 188 10.12 -12.91 -16.97
N GLU A 189 9.97 -13.20 -18.26
CA GLU A 189 11.02 -13.86 -19.03
C GLU A 189 11.99 -12.78 -19.55
N TYR A 190 13.29 -12.95 -19.29
CA TYR A 190 14.31 -12.06 -19.80
C TYR A 190 15.44 -12.84 -20.49
N GLY A 191 16.16 -12.15 -21.38
CA GLY A 191 17.29 -12.73 -22.10
C GLY A 191 16.91 -13.68 -23.23
N VAL A 192 17.90 -14.08 -24.02
CA VAL A 192 17.73 -14.95 -25.21
C VAL A 192 17.40 -16.39 -24.80
N ASN A 193 17.69 -16.77 -23.56
CA ASN A 193 17.55 -18.13 -23.05
C ASN A 193 16.22 -18.35 -22.29
N GLY A 194 15.33 -17.36 -22.22
CA GLY A 194 14.04 -17.48 -21.51
C GLY A 194 14.20 -17.64 -19.99
N GLU A 195 15.23 -17.01 -19.40
CA GLU A 195 15.40 -17.02 -17.96
C GLU A 195 14.24 -16.28 -17.30
N LYS A 196 13.66 -16.87 -16.25
CA LYS A 196 12.56 -16.26 -15.51
C LYS A 196 13.08 -15.46 -14.32
N GLN A 197 12.59 -14.24 -14.18
CA GLN A 197 12.81 -13.40 -12.99
C GLN A 197 11.49 -13.18 -12.29
N VAL A 198 11.49 -13.34 -10.97
CA VAL A 198 10.36 -12.99 -10.11
C VAL A 198 10.53 -11.56 -9.62
N VAL A 199 9.51 -10.74 -9.80
CA VAL A 199 9.45 -9.37 -9.33
C VAL A 199 8.28 -9.21 -8.36
N TRP A 200 8.55 -8.56 -7.24
CA TRP A 200 7.56 -8.28 -6.22
C TRP A 200 7.11 -6.82 -6.33
N THR A 201 5.85 -6.61 -6.73
CA THR A 201 5.22 -5.30 -6.80
C THR A 201 4.46 -5.03 -5.51
N ILE A 202 4.86 -3.99 -4.76
CA ILE A 202 4.25 -3.60 -3.50
C ILE A 202 3.38 -2.38 -3.72
N LYS A 203 2.11 -2.44 -3.28
CA LYS A 203 1.16 -1.33 -3.29
C LYS A 203 0.47 -1.17 -1.95
N LEU A 204 0.29 0.07 -1.52
CA LEU A 204 -0.49 0.41 -0.34
C LEU A 204 -1.99 0.41 -0.68
N GLY A 205 -2.80 0.07 0.29
CA GLY A 205 -4.26 0.10 0.22
C GLY A 205 -4.86 1.13 1.16
N ASP A 206 -6.06 0.85 1.65
CA ASP A 206 -6.79 1.74 2.56
C ASP A 206 -5.99 2.08 3.82
N MET A 207 -6.07 3.36 4.20
CA MET A 207 -5.57 3.84 5.48
C MET A 207 -6.73 4.19 6.40
N ARG A 208 -6.77 3.59 7.57
CA ARG A 208 -7.82 3.77 8.57
C ARG A 208 -7.24 4.20 9.90
N ILE A 209 -8.09 4.77 10.75
CA ILE A 209 -7.74 4.96 12.16
C ILE A 209 -7.70 3.57 12.79
N ALA A 210 -6.58 3.21 13.37
CA ALA A 210 -6.49 1.97 14.12
C ALA A 210 -7.46 2.06 15.32
N ASN A 211 -8.28 1.01 15.48
CA ASN A 211 -9.22 0.99 16.59
C ASN A 211 -8.42 1.03 17.90
N LYS A 212 -8.47 2.15 18.61
CA LYS A 212 -8.08 2.15 20.02
C LYS A 212 -9.02 1.16 20.70
N TYR A 213 -8.44 0.10 21.25
CA TYR A 213 -9.19 -0.82 22.11
C TYR A 213 -9.96 0.02 23.13
N ARG A 214 -11.28 -0.11 23.09
CA ARG A 214 -12.18 0.41 24.12
C ARG A 214 -12.03 -0.41 25.38
#